data_00cd5e73908fed0da295a0616b82986a
#
_entry.id   00cd5e73908fed0da295a0616b82986a
#
_cell.length_a   1.000
_cell.length_b   1.000
_cell.length_c   1.000
_cell.angle_alpha   90.00
_cell.angle_beta   90.00
_cell.angle_gamma   90.00
#
_symmetry.space_group_name_H-M   'P 1'
#
loop_
_entity.id
_entity.type
_entity.pdbx_description
1 polymer ?
#
loop_
_entity_poly.entity_id
_entity_poly.type
_entity_poly.pdbx_seq_one_letter_code
_entity_poly.pdbx_strand_id
1 'polypeptide(L)'
;MKDVTAEMERENRRAGAGRSRRKQQSARAFAGKGLVSGGIAVLAVVLAATGFMTWRKESYARGTTEQPENSGQLVTVGELQSSGTGEEKPILGGAELMMLSNQTKGQMMSFLIETKNGNLIVIDGGRWEDGEHLMEEIRRRGGHVDAWFLTHTHTDHVGALLNLLQTEAEGEDTGIEIQHIYYNFADLDWYAIHEPGDYGTAAAIIGELEKLPDGVRQIVERGQTITVDDVTVTVMNERYEPGPEQIGERDGNDAGIAYRMVVHGVSILFLGDLQKIGGDLLLEQAGAEALKSDVVQMAHHGQNGVSEAVYQAIDPEICLWPTPGWLWDNEGGGYQTPETKSWMEKLHVKRHYCIKDGDQIMR
;
A
#
# COMPACT_ATOMS: atom_id res chain seq x y z
N MET A 1 1.50 4.73 63.26
CA MET A 1 1.74 5.26 61.91
C MET A 1 3.23 5.46 61.53
N LYS A 2 4.17 5.16 62.39
CA LYS A 2 5.63 5.29 62.12
C LYS A 2 6.32 3.96 61.73
N ASP A 3 5.67 2.81 61.91
CA ASP A 3 6.29 1.49 61.63
C ASP A 3 6.02 0.96 60.20
N VAL A 4 4.94 1.39 59.56
CA VAL A 4 4.56 0.87 58.21
C VAL A 4 5.45 1.47 57.13
N THR A 5 5.92 2.71 57.29
CA THR A 5 6.79 3.39 56.30
C THR A 5 8.21 2.81 56.26
N ALA A 6 8.73 2.32 57.42
CA ALA A 6 10.06 1.72 57.47
C ALA A 6 10.13 0.32 56.85
N GLU A 7 9.01 -0.40 56.85
CA GLU A 7 8.91 -1.74 56.28
C GLU A 7 8.77 -1.68 54.72
N MET A 8 8.00 -0.73 54.20
CA MET A 8 7.92 -0.46 52.75
C MET A 8 9.25 0.02 52.13
N GLU A 9 10.04 0.81 52.88
CA GLU A 9 11.37 1.21 52.39
C GLU A 9 12.38 0.06 52.35
N ARG A 10 12.26 -0.92 53.27
CA ARG A 10 13.11 -2.13 53.28
C ARG A 10 12.76 -3.09 52.14
N GLU A 11 11.49 -3.24 51.79
CA GLU A 11 11.05 -4.07 50.65
C GLU A 11 11.48 -3.45 49.31
N ASN A 12 11.35 -2.14 49.12
CA ASN A 12 11.80 -1.46 47.91
C ASN A 12 13.33 -1.54 47.69
N ARG A 13 14.13 -1.51 48.76
CA ARG A 13 15.60 -1.71 48.67
C ARG A 13 15.97 -3.14 48.33
N ARG A 14 15.21 -4.16 48.75
CA ARG A 14 15.41 -5.57 48.36
C ARG A 14 15.04 -5.85 46.94
N ALA A 15 13.96 -5.24 46.40
CA ALA A 15 13.54 -5.36 45.02
C ALA A 15 14.55 -4.69 44.06
N GLY A 16 15.11 -3.53 44.42
CA GLY A 16 16.14 -2.84 43.64
C GLY A 16 17.46 -3.60 43.54
N ALA A 17 17.89 -4.27 44.59
CA ALA A 17 19.13 -5.05 44.61
C ALA A 17 19.04 -6.35 43.79
N GLY A 18 17.85 -6.96 43.72
CA GLY A 18 17.59 -8.14 42.90
C GLY A 18 17.64 -7.86 41.37
N ARG A 19 17.12 -6.70 40.95
CA ARG A 19 17.16 -6.27 39.54
C ARG A 19 18.57 -5.91 39.05
N SER A 20 19.42 -5.31 39.91
CA SER A 20 20.80 -5.00 39.52
C SER A 20 21.67 -6.26 39.34
N ARG A 21 21.48 -7.29 40.20
CA ARG A 21 22.24 -8.54 40.06
C ARG A 21 21.82 -9.38 38.81
N ARG A 22 20.53 -9.34 38.42
CA ARG A 22 20.08 -10.03 37.22
C ARG A 22 20.60 -9.35 35.91
N LYS A 23 20.67 -8.00 35.89
CA LYS A 23 21.26 -7.28 34.72
C LYS A 23 22.78 -7.51 34.59
N GLN A 24 23.51 -7.69 35.69
CA GLN A 24 24.96 -7.99 35.63
C GLN A 24 25.25 -9.44 35.25
N GLN A 25 24.39 -10.39 35.54
CA GLN A 25 24.56 -11.78 35.10
C GLN A 25 24.21 -11.97 33.61
N SER A 26 23.21 -11.28 33.07
CA SER A 26 22.92 -11.29 31.62
C SER A 26 24.02 -10.60 30.80
N ALA A 27 24.60 -9.50 31.28
CA ALA A 27 25.70 -8.82 30.60
C ALA A 27 27.01 -9.62 30.54
N ARG A 28 27.29 -10.49 31.54
CA ARG A 28 28.50 -11.36 31.54
C ARG A 28 28.33 -12.61 30.70
N ALA A 29 27.11 -13.08 30.44
CA ALA A 29 26.86 -14.22 29.53
C ALA A 29 26.96 -13.83 28.03
N PHE A 30 26.80 -12.56 27.71
CA PHE A 30 26.86 -12.05 26.31
C PHE A 30 28.26 -11.66 25.84
N ALA A 31 29.20 -11.40 26.75
CA ALA A 31 30.54 -10.91 26.41
C ALA A 31 31.54 -12.01 25.96
N GLY A 32 31.13 -13.28 25.95
CA GLY A 32 32.04 -14.42 25.67
C GLY A 32 31.84 -15.14 24.35
N LYS A 33 30.87 -14.78 23.47
CA LYS A 33 30.59 -15.51 22.22
C LYS A 33 30.34 -14.61 21.00
N GLY A 34 30.69 -13.34 21.03
CA GLY A 34 30.24 -12.34 20.07
C GLY A 34 31.24 -11.91 18.99
N LEU A 35 32.20 -12.70 18.56
CA LEU A 35 33.13 -12.25 17.50
C LEU A 35 33.28 -13.19 16.29
N VAL A 36 32.46 -14.21 16.13
CA VAL A 36 32.53 -15.11 14.96
C VAL A 36 31.20 -15.18 14.18
N SER A 37 30.07 -14.71 14.72
CA SER A 37 28.75 -14.83 14.06
C SER A 37 28.33 -13.62 13.22
N GLY A 38 28.89 -12.42 13.44
CA GLY A 38 28.53 -11.22 12.71
C GLY A 38 28.95 -11.23 11.23
N GLY A 39 30.05 -11.87 10.90
CA GLY A 39 30.56 -11.96 9.52
C GLY A 39 29.77 -12.94 8.63
N ILE A 40 29.18 -13.96 9.21
CA ILE A 40 28.43 -14.98 8.44
C ILE A 40 26.98 -14.51 8.18
N ALA A 41 26.37 -13.76 9.08
CA ALA A 41 25.02 -13.23 8.90
C ALA A 41 24.95 -12.15 7.80
N VAL A 42 25.94 -11.24 7.74
CA VAL A 42 26.03 -10.22 6.68
C VAL A 42 26.31 -10.85 5.32
N LEU A 43 27.15 -11.91 5.27
CA LEU A 43 27.42 -12.63 4.02
C LEU A 43 26.20 -13.44 3.55
N ALA A 44 25.39 -13.98 4.45
CA ALA A 44 24.17 -14.70 4.12
C ALA A 44 23.07 -13.77 3.57
N VAL A 45 22.94 -12.55 4.09
CA VAL A 45 22.00 -11.55 3.58
C VAL A 45 22.40 -11.04 2.20
N VAL A 46 23.70 -10.80 1.95
CA VAL A 46 24.19 -10.38 0.62
C VAL A 46 24.08 -11.51 -0.41
N LEU A 47 24.32 -12.76 -0.01
CA LEU A 47 24.14 -13.92 -0.89
C LEU A 47 22.66 -14.25 -1.13
N ALA A 48 21.78 -13.98 -0.18
CA ALA A 48 20.34 -14.12 -0.38
C ALA A 48 19.79 -13.05 -1.33
N ALA A 49 20.23 -11.80 -1.20
CA ALA A 49 19.81 -10.71 -2.10
C ALA A 49 20.31 -10.92 -3.54
N THR A 50 21.56 -11.37 -3.73
CA THR A 50 22.08 -11.67 -5.08
C THR A 50 21.51 -12.97 -5.66
N GLY A 51 21.23 -13.98 -4.84
CA GLY A 51 20.56 -15.20 -5.25
C GLY A 51 19.09 -14.98 -5.61
N PHE A 52 18.43 -14.06 -4.93
CA PHE A 52 17.04 -13.66 -5.19
C PHE A 52 16.89 -12.91 -6.52
N MET A 53 17.82 -12.00 -6.84
CA MET A 53 17.80 -11.32 -8.14
C MET A 53 18.07 -12.26 -9.33
N THR A 54 18.90 -13.28 -9.17
CA THR A 54 19.13 -14.29 -10.22
C THR A 54 17.98 -15.28 -10.35
N TRP A 55 17.37 -15.69 -9.24
CA TRP A 55 16.20 -16.57 -9.23
C TRP A 55 14.97 -15.89 -9.87
N ARG A 56 14.75 -14.60 -9.61
CA ARG A 56 13.64 -13.83 -10.21
C ARG A 56 13.79 -13.70 -11.72
N LYS A 57 15.01 -13.57 -12.26
CA LYS A 57 15.23 -13.61 -13.71
C LYS A 57 14.93 -14.97 -14.36
N GLU A 58 15.16 -16.06 -13.65
CA GLU A 58 14.88 -17.42 -14.15
C GLU A 58 13.42 -17.83 -14.00
N SER A 59 12.70 -17.33 -13.00
CA SER A 59 11.27 -17.63 -12.81
C SER A 59 10.38 -16.98 -13.88
N TYR A 60 10.75 -15.79 -14.34
CA TYR A 60 10.05 -15.12 -15.46
C TYR A 60 10.27 -15.82 -16.81
N ALA A 61 11.32 -16.63 -16.94
CA ALA A 61 11.64 -17.33 -18.19
C ALA A 61 10.99 -18.74 -18.31
N ARG A 62 10.37 -19.30 -17.25
CA ARG A 62 9.82 -20.67 -17.24
C ARG A 62 8.30 -20.78 -17.24
N GLY A 63 7.57 -19.68 -17.39
CA GLY A 63 6.11 -19.64 -17.41
C GLY A 63 5.47 -19.91 -18.78
N THR A 64 5.94 -20.90 -19.53
CA THR A 64 5.23 -21.43 -20.70
C THR A 64 5.24 -22.95 -20.65
N THR A 65 4.07 -23.50 -20.48
CA THR A 65 3.47 -24.72 -21.03
C THR A 65 2.70 -25.50 -19.95
N GLU A 66 1.39 -25.48 -20.06
CA GLU A 66 0.47 -26.60 -20.30
C GLU A 66 -0.97 -26.12 -20.10
N GLN A 67 -1.75 -26.18 -21.18
CA GLN A 67 -3.18 -25.87 -21.17
C GLN A 67 -3.99 -27.10 -20.76
N PRO A 68 -5.11 -26.94 -20.06
CA PRO A 68 -6.27 -27.81 -20.20
C PRO A 68 -7.27 -27.15 -21.16
N GLU A 69 -7.60 -27.85 -22.22
CA GLU A 69 -8.73 -27.52 -23.09
C GLU A 69 -10.04 -27.57 -22.30
N ASN A 70 -10.70 -26.44 -22.17
CA ASN A 70 -12.09 -26.39 -21.78
C ASN A 70 -12.87 -25.46 -22.72
N SER A 71 -13.67 -26.05 -23.60
CA SER A 71 -14.54 -25.38 -24.55
C SER A 71 -15.76 -24.80 -23.81
N GLY A 72 -15.62 -23.61 -23.23
CA GLY A 72 -16.72 -22.80 -22.76
C GLY A 72 -16.96 -21.65 -23.75
N GLN A 73 -18.21 -21.47 -24.20
CA GLN A 73 -18.65 -20.41 -25.09
C GLN A 73 -18.16 -19.04 -24.60
N LEU A 74 -17.40 -18.35 -25.43
CA LEU A 74 -17.09 -16.91 -25.27
C LEU A 74 -18.42 -16.14 -25.29
N VAL A 75 -18.86 -15.69 -24.14
CA VAL A 75 -19.78 -14.56 -24.04
C VAL A 75 -18.92 -13.32 -24.34
N THR A 76 -19.18 -12.68 -25.47
CA THR A 76 -18.60 -11.36 -25.75
C THR A 76 -19.15 -10.38 -24.72
N VAL A 77 -18.31 -10.08 -23.71
CA VAL A 77 -18.54 -8.98 -22.78
C VAL A 77 -18.46 -7.69 -23.59
N GLY A 78 -19.52 -6.89 -23.60
CA GLY A 78 -19.54 -5.61 -24.28
C GLY A 78 -18.32 -4.79 -23.84
N GLU A 79 -17.67 -4.13 -24.79
CA GLU A 79 -16.54 -3.25 -24.51
C GLU A 79 -17.02 -2.12 -23.58
N LEU A 80 -16.51 -2.11 -22.33
CA LEU A 80 -16.59 -0.92 -21.49
C LEU A 80 -15.75 0.16 -22.17
N GLN A 81 -16.41 1.11 -22.82
CA GLN A 81 -15.71 2.20 -23.47
C GLN A 81 -15.15 3.14 -22.41
N SER A 82 -13.85 3.35 -22.42
CA SER A 82 -13.20 4.46 -21.72
C SER A 82 -13.77 5.77 -22.30
N SER A 83 -14.50 6.52 -21.48
CA SER A 83 -15.14 7.75 -21.92
C SER A 83 -14.21 8.93 -21.66
N GLY A 84 -13.35 9.25 -22.58
CA GLY A 84 -12.54 10.47 -22.49
C GLY A 84 -12.46 11.22 -23.80
N THR A 85 -13.21 12.31 -23.95
CA THR A 85 -12.90 13.56 -24.70
C THR A 85 -14.14 14.45 -24.83
N GLY A 86 -14.85 14.71 -23.75
CA GLY A 86 -15.84 15.79 -23.67
C GLY A 86 -15.37 16.80 -22.64
N GLU A 87 -15.64 18.10 -22.83
CA GLU A 87 -15.47 19.09 -21.76
C GLU A 87 -16.44 18.74 -20.62
N GLU A 88 -15.94 17.93 -19.65
CA GLU A 88 -16.71 17.58 -18.48
C GLU A 88 -16.70 18.72 -17.46
N LYS A 89 -17.84 19.00 -16.85
CA LYS A 89 -17.86 19.95 -15.74
C LYS A 89 -16.99 19.43 -14.60
N PRO A 90 -16.10 20.27 -14.03
CA PRO A 90 -15.27 19.88 -12.91
C PRO A 90 -16.13 19.38 -11.75
N ILE A 91 -15.95 18.13 -11.33
CA ILE A 91 -16.68 17.54 -10.19
C ILE A 91 -15.92 17.73 -8.89
N LEU A 92 -14.58 17.93 -8.96
CA LEU A 92 -13.71 18.09 -7.78
C LEU A 92 -13.52 19.54 -7.33
N GLY A 93 -14.37 20.47 -7.82
CA GLY A 93 -14.41 21.86 -7.33
C GLY A 93 -13.13 22.66 -7.50
N GLY A 94 -12.33 22.32 -8.50
CA GLY A 94 -11.05 22.95 -8.79
C GLY A 94 -9.83 22.16 -8.32
N ALA A 95 -10.02 21.05 -7.60
CA ALA A 95 -8.98 20.06 -7.40
C ALA A 95 -8.83 19.16 -8.63
N GLU A 96 -7.69 18.50 -8.75
CA GLU A 96 -7.37 17.52 -9.81
C GLU A 96 -6.90 16.21 -9.19
N LEU A 97 -7.47 15.09 -9.64
CA LEU A 97 -6.94 13.76 -9.37
C LEU A 97 -6.31 13.21 -10.64
N MET A 98 -5.04 12.80 -10.55
CA MET A 98 -4.31 12.12 -11.62
C MET A 98 -3.97 10.71 -11.18
N MET A 99 -4.38 9.72 -11.94
CA MET A 99 -3.94 8.32 -11.82
C MET A 99 -2.85 8.08 -12.85
N LEU A 100 -1.64 7.77 -12.39
CA LEU A 100 -0.48 7.55 -13.25
C LEU A 100 -0.53 6.19 -13.94
N SER A 101 -0.07 6.16 -15.17
CA SER A 101 0.09 4.93 -15.95
C SER A 101 1.45 4.29 -15.72
N ASN A 102 1.47 2.95 -15.84
CA ASN A 102 2.70 2.17 -15.73
C ASN A 102 3.68 2.49 -16.88
N GLN A 103 4.95 2.71 -16.55
CA GLN A 103 6.02 2.98 -17.51
C GLN A 103 6.68 1.68 -18.03
N THR A 104 6.32 0.55 -17.44
CA THR A 104 6.78 -0.79 -17.81
C THR A 104 5.58 -1.70 -18.08
N LYS A 105 5.83 -2.99 -18.29
CA LYS A 105 4.75 -3.99 -18.38
C LYS A 105 4.20 -4.42 -17.00
N GLY A 106 4.75 -3.91 -15.91
CA GLY A 106 4.31 -4.24 -14.55
C GLY A 106 2.98 -3.60 -14.20
N GLN A 107 2.30 -4.16 -13.20
CA GLN A 107 1.24 -3.46 -12.48
C GLN A 107 1.85 -2.33 -11.67
N MET A 108 1.09 -1.29 -11.43
CA MET A 108 1.45 -0.21 -10.52
C MET A 108 0.21 0.54 -10.05
N MET A 109 0.29 1.13 -8.87
CA MET A 109 -0.71 2.05 -8.38
C MET A 109 -0.07 3.33 -7.88
N SER A 110 -0.47 4.45 -8.43
CA SER A 110 -0.05 5.77 -7.97
C SER A 110 -1.08 6.83 -8.35
N PHE A 111 -1.43 7.68 -7.39
CA PHE A 111 -2.34 8.80 -7.59
C PHE A 111 -1.73 10.07 -7.02
N LEU A 112 -1.92 11.17 -7.75
CA LEU A 112 -1.66 12.52 -7.27
C LEU A 112 -2.99 13.27 -7.17
N ILE A 113 -3.22 13.94 -6.07
CA ILE A 113 -4.37 14.80 -5.88
C ILE A 113 -3.86 16.19 -5.54
N GLU A 114 -4.01 17.11 -6.50
CA GLU A 114 -3.71 18.52 -6.29
C GLU A 114 -4.98 19.23 -5.84
N THR A 115 -4.95 19.83 -4.66
CA THR A 115 -6.08 20.58 -4.14
C THR A 115 -6.23 21.90 -4.92
N LYS A 116 -7.37 22.54 -4.80
CA LYS A 116 -7.60 23.83 -5.48
C LYS A 116 -6.63 24.95 -5.08
N ASN A 117 -5.94 24.82 -3.95
CA ASN A 117 -4.96 25.79 -3.46
C ASN A 117 -3.51 25.36 -3.71
N GLY A 118 -3.30 24.22 -4.41
CA GLY A 118 -1.99 23.72 -4.83
C GLY A 118 -1.27 22.84 -3.80
N ASN A 119 -1.96 22.38 -2.74
CA ASN A 119 -1.41 21.35 -1.87
C ASN A 119 -1.45 19.99 -2.59
N LEU A 120 -0.45 19.15 -2.38
CA LEU A 120 -0.30 17.89 -3.08
C LEU A 120 -0.41 16.69 -2.14
N ILE A 121 -1.33 15.78 -2.47
CA ILE A 121 -1.49 14.49 -1.80
C ILE A 121 -1.09 13.39 -2.79
N VAL A 122 -0.32 12.40 -2.31
CA VAL A 122 0.06 11.20 -3.08
C VAL A 122 -0.53 9.97 -2.40
N ILE A 123 -1.10 9.05 -3.18
CA ILE A 123 -1.52 7.72 -2.73
C ILE A 123 -0.66 6.68 -3.44
N ASP A 124 0.11 5.91 -2.69
CA ASP A 124 1.11 4.98 -3.19
C ASP A 124 2.11 5.64 -4.17
N GLY A 125 2.93 4.89 -4.89
CA GLY A 125 3.95 5.49 -5.74
C GLY A 125 4.27 4.67 -6.99
N GLY A 126 3.73 3.46 -7.09
CA GLY A 126 4.09 2.56 -8.19
C GLY A 126 5.42 1.86 -7.95
N ARG A 127 5.94 1.26 -9.00
CA ARG A 127 7.19 0.51 -8.99
C ARG A 127 8.39 1.43 -9.02
N TRP A 128 9.54 0.88 -8.74
CA TRP A 128 10.82 1.58 -8.90
C TRP A 128 10.99 2.21 -10.30
N GLU A 129 10.63 1.44 -11.32
CA GLU A 129 10.75 1.87 -12.71
C GLU A 129 9.76 2.96 -13.11
N ASP A 130 8.68 3.13 -12.35
CA ASP A 130 7.68 4.20 -12.54
C ASP A 130 8.08 5.49 -11.81
N GLY A 131 9.11 5.43 -10.95
CA GLY A 131 9.50 6.49 -10.03
C GLY A 131 9.84 7.80 -10.71
N GLU A 132 10.58 7.80 -11.84
CA GLU A 132 10.93 9.05 -12.52
C GLU A 132 9.68 9.77 -13.04
N HIS A 133 8.71 9.04 -13.59
CA HIS A 133 7.45 9.63 -14.04
C HIS A 133 6.67 10.28 -12.89
N LEU A 134 6.56 9.60 -11.75
CA LEU A 134 5.94 10.17 -10.55
C LEU A 134 6.69 11.40 -10.05
N MET A 135 8.01 11.33 -9.95
CA MET A 135 8.84 12.45 -9.48
C MET A 135 8.75 13.67 -10.42
N GLU A 136 8.69 13.46 -11.74
CA GLU A 136 8.46 14.55 -12.70
C GLU A 136 7.10 15.21 -12.47
N GLU A 137 6.04 14.45 -12.24
CA GLU A 137 4.71 15.00 -11.99
C GLU A 137 4.63 15.75 -10.65
N ILE A 138 5.34 15.28 -9.61
CA ILE A 138 5.47 16.01 -8.33
C ILE A 138 6.23 17.32 -8.55
N ARG A 139 7.38 17.29 -9.26
CA ARG A 139 8.17 18.52 -9.55
C ARG A 139 7.39 19.55 -10.37
N ARG A 140 6.57 19.11 -11.34
CA ARG A 140 5.69 20.01 -12.11
C ARG A 140 4.68 20.75 -11.24
N ARG A 141 4.32 20.17 -10.08
CA ARG A 141 3.42 20.73 -9.07
C ARG A 141 4.16 21.44 -7.92
N GLY A 142 5.44 21.75 -8.11
CA GLY A 142 6.24 22.54 -7.15
C GLY A 142 7.19 21.72 -6.27
N GLY A 143 7.19 20.39 -6.36
CA GLY A 143 8.14 19.55 -5.64
C GLY A 143 7.82 19.34 -4.15
N HIS A 144 6.69 19.86 -3.65
CA HIS A 144 6.29 19.71 -2.25
C HIS A 144 5.08 18.75 -2.15
N VAL A 145 5.21 17.72 -1.31
CA VAL A 145 4.14 16.76 -1.01
C VAL A 145 3.68 16.95 0.43
N ASP A 146 2.46 17.45 0.62
CA ASP A 146 1.89 17.71 1.95
C ASP A 146 1.57 16.40 2.69
N ALA A 147 1.08 15.40 1.96
CA ALA A 147 0.73 14.10 2.52
C ALA A 147 0.95 12.96 1.52
N TRP A 148 1.68 11.95 1.92
CA TRP A 148 1.85 10.71 1.16
C TRP A 148 1.22 9.55 1.92
N PHE A 149 0.21 8.91 1.37
CA PHE A 149 -0.48 7.78 1.96
C PHE A 149 -0.02 6.48 1.32
N LEU A 150 0.34 5.48 2.12
CA LEU A 150 0.73 4.16 1.65
C LEU A 150 -0.31 3.13 2.08
N THR A 151 -0.73 2.30 1.14
CA THR A 151 -1.70 1.24 1.40
C THR A 151 -1.05 0.00 1.99
N HIS A 152 -0.01 -0.53 1.35
CA HIS A 152 0.74 -1.73 1.79
C HIS A 152 2.15 -1.74 1.17
N THR A 153 2.96 -2.76 1.47
CA THR A 153 4.41 -2.75 1.18
C THR A 153 4.83 -3.37 -0.14
N HIS A 154 3.92 -3.77 -1.03
CA HIS A 154 4.32 -4.35 -2.31
C HIS A 154 5.05 -3.36 -3.20
N THR A 155 5.98 -3.88 -4.01
CA THR A 155 6.88 -3.08 -4.84
C THR A 155 6.14 -2.14 -5.79
N ASP A 156 5.00 -2.54 -6.31
CA ASP A 156 4.17 -1.78 -7.24
C ASP A 156 3.29 -0.70 -6.56
N HIS A 157 3.49 -0.51 -5.26
CA HIS A 157 2.90 0.56 -4.43
C HIS A 157 3.96 1.44 -3.80
N VAL A 158 5.03 0.86 -3.24
CA VAL A 158 6.05 1.63 -2.49
C VAL A 158 7.36 1.82 -3.25
N GLY A 159 7.52 1.19 -4.41
CA GLY A 159 8.82 1.14 -5.11
C GLY A 159 9.39 2.50 -5.47
N ALA A 160 8.58 3.43 -5.96
CA ALA A 160 9.04 4.78 -6.30
C ALA A 160 9.41 5.60 -5.06
N LEU A 161 8.61 5.52 -3.98
CA LEU A 161 8.96 6.21 -2.74
C LEU A 161 10.24 5.63 -2.13
N LEU A 162 10.41 4.30 -2.15
CA LEU A 162 11.64 3.65 -1.70
C LEU A 162 12.85 4.15 -2.49
N ASN A 163 12.73 4.27 -3.82
CA ASN A 163 13.77 4.83 -4.67
C ASN A 163 14.11 6.27 -4.28
N LEU A 164 13.09 7.12 -4.12
CA LEU A 164 13.25 8.51 -3.72
C LEU A 164 14.01 8.63 -2.39
N LEU A 165 13.57 7.91 -1.35
CA LEU A 165 14.19 7.95 -0.03
C LEU A 165 15.64 7.44 -0.04
N GLN A 166 15.95 6.41 -0.83
CA GLN A 166 17.31 5.89 -0.97
C GLN A 166 18.21 6.87 -1.71
N THR A 167 17.73 7.51 -2.77
CA THR A 167 18.47 8.53 -3.53
C THR A 167 18.84 9.71 -2.62
N GLU A 168 17.89 10.18 -1.80
CA GLU A 168 18.15 11.26 -0.83
C GLU A 168 19.14 10.81 0.28
N ALA A 169 19.04 9.57 0.75
CA ALA A 169 19.98 9.02 1.73
C ALA A 169 21.41 8.93 1.20
N GLU A 170 21.60 8.79 -0.11
CA GLU A 170 22.89 8.86 -0.79
C GLU A 170 23.40 10.30 -0.97
N GLY A 171 22.59 11.31 -0.63
CA GLY A 171 22.94 12.72 -0.65
C GLY A 171 22.67 13.41 -2.00
N GLU A 172 21.86 12.80 -2.84
CA GLU A 172 21.39 13.40 -4.08
C GLU A 172 20.15 14.25 -3.80
N ASP A 173 20.08 15.45 -4.40
CA ASP A 173 18.93 16.34 -4.33
C ASP A 173 17.88 15.91 -5.37
N THR A 174 16.78 15.37 -4.89
CA THR A 174 15.68 14.94 -5.76
C THR A 174 14.77 16.08 -6.19
N GLY A 175 14.87 17.24 -5.53
CA GLY A 175 13.97 18.38 -5.73
C GLY A 175 12.56 18.12 -5.20
N ILE A 176 12.39 17.15 -4.30
CA ILE A 176 11.11 16.79 -3.70
C ILE A 176 11.21 16.89 -2.18
N GLU A 177 10.26 17.56 -1.56
CA GLU A 177 10.12 17.65 -0.12
C GLU A 177 8.82 16.97 0.31
N ILE A 178 8.89 16.04 1.27
CA ILE A 178 7.73 15.35 1.81
C ILE A 178 7.47 15.83 3.23
N GLN A 179 6.29 16.38 3.48
CA GLN A 179 5.92 16.86 4.80
C GLN A 179 5.49 15.71 5.72
N HIS A 180 4.61 14.81 5.24
CA HIS A 180 4.12 13.68 6.01
C HIS A 180 3.96 12.42 5.16
N ILE A 181 4.30 11.26 5.73
CA ILE A 181 4.03 9.93 5.17
C ILE A 181 3.14 9.17 6.15
N TYR A 182 1.96 8.80 5.71
CA TYR A 182 0.93 8.10 6.48
C TYR A 182 0.86 6.63 6.06
N TYR A 183 1.01 5.71 7.02
CA TYR A 183 0.99 4.27 6.77
C TYR A 183 0.65 3.47 8.03
N ASN A 184 0.32 2.18 7.86
CA ASN A 184 0.24 1.23 8.96
C ASN A 184 0.74 -0.13 8.49
N PHE A 185 2.06 -0.35 8.53
CA PHE A 185 2.68 -1.61 8.16
C PHE A 185 2.84 -2.53 9.37
N ALA A 186 2.83 -3.84 9.15
CA ALA A 186 3.19 -4.83 10.15
C ALA A 186 4.68 -4.75 10.50
N ASP A 187 5.09 -5.40 11.58
CA ASP A 187 6.50 -5.58 11.88
C ASP A 187 7.15 -6.64 10.95
N LEU A 188 8.47 -6.67 10.92
CA LEU A 188 9.22 -7.57 10.03
C LEU A 188 9.04 -9.06 10.38
N ASP A 189 8.76 -9.39 11.64
CA ASP A 189 8.50 -10.76 12.06
C ASP A 189 7.18 -11.26 11.44
N TRP A 190 6.19 -10.38 11.32
CA TRP A 190 4.93 -10.66 10.64
C TRP A 190 5.17 -10.94 9.14
N TYR A 191 5.91 -10.07 8.44
CA TYR A 191 6.21 -10.27 7.00
C TYR A 191 7.00 -11.55 6.75
N ALA A 192 7.93 -11.93 7.64
CA ALA A 192 8.68 -13.16 7.51
C ALA A 192 7.80 -14.42 7.53
N ILE A 193 6.64 -14.36 8.18
CA ILE A 193 5.70 -15.47 8.32
C ILE A 193 4.59 -15.41 7.25
N HIS A 194 4.00 -14.23 7.06
CA HIS A 194 2.76 -14.06 6.29
C HIS A 194 2.98 -13.55 4.87
N GLU A 195 4.16 -12.94 4.59
CA GLU A 195 4.50 -12.43 3.25
C GLU A 195 5.99 -12.63 2.94
N PRO A 196 6.52 -13.87 3.04
CA PRO A 196 7.95 -14.13 2.85
C PRO A 196 8.44 -13.78 1.44
N GLY A 197 7.54 -13.77 0.44
CA GLY A 197 7.86 -13.42 -0.95
C GLY A 197 8.27 -11.96 -1.13
N ASP A 198 7.66 -11.05 -0.39
CA ASP A 198 7.90 -9.61 -0.45
C ASP A 198 8.57 -9.03 0.81
N TYR A 199 9.06 -9.90 1.70
CA TYR A 199 9.81 -9.51 2.90
C TYR A 199 10.92 -8.50 2.61
N GLY A 200 11.65 -8.69 1.49
CA GLY A 200 12.75 -7.81 1.12
C GLY A 200 12.30 -6.37 0.86
N THR A 201 11.17 -6.18 0.19
CA THR A 201 10.59 -4.87 -0.07
C THR A 201 10.06 -4.25 1.22
N ALA A 202 9.34 -5.03 2.04
CA ALA A 202 8.85 -4.56 3.34
C ALA A 202 10.02 -4.11 4.25
N ALA A 203 11.09 -4.90 4.35
CA ALA A 203 12.26 -4.55 5.14
C ALA A 203 12.96 -3.28 4.63
N ALA A 204 13.05 -3.11 3.31
CA ALA A 204 13.67 -1.94 2.72
C ALA A 204 12.87 -0.66 2.99
N ILE A 205 11.56 -0.66 2.70
CA ILE A 205 10.74 0.55 2.91
C ILE A 205 10.61 0.90 4.39
N ILE A 206 10.37 -0.07 5.27
CA ILE A 206 10.31 0.16 6.72
C ILE A 206 11.64 0.74 7.22
N GLY A 207 12.76 0.17 6.78
CA GLY A 207 14.08 0.66 7.15
C GLY A 207 14.39 2.08 6.68
N GLU A 208 13.89 2.53 5.53
CA GLU A 208 14.02 3.94 5.11
C GLU A 208 13.07 4.84 5.91
N LEU A 209 11.82 4.43 6.12
CA LEU A 209 10.87 5.19 6.93
C LEU A 209 11.36 5.41 8.38
N GLU A 210 12.01 4.41 8.99
CA GLU A 210 12.58 4.52 10.33
C GLU A 210 13.69 5.56 10.47
N LYS A 211 14.37 5.91 9.37
CA LYS A 211 15.41 6.95 9.35
C LYS A 211 14.83 8.37 9.32
N LEU A 212 13.58 8.52 8.91
CA LEU A 212 12.93 9.82 8.81
C LEU A 212 12.61 10.40 10.20
N PRO A 213 12.57 11.74 10.33
CA PRO A 213 12.15 12.40 11.57
C PRO A 213 10.74 11.94 12.00
N ASP A 214 10.51 11.83 13.33
CA ASP A 214 9.20 11.42 13.89
C ASP A 214 8.02 12.28 13.41
N GLY A 215 8.27 13.55 13.04
CA GLY A 215 7.23 14.45 12.50
C GLY A 215 6.82 14.13 11.07
N VAL A 216 7.68 13.47 10.29
CA VAL A 216 7.41 13.14 8.87
C VAL A 216 6.61 11.84 8.77
N ARG A 217 7.04 10.79 9.46
CA ARG A 217 6.36 9.50 9.46
C ARG A 217 5.20 9.47 10.46
N GLN A 218 4.04 9.00 10.03
CA GLN A 218 2.83 8.94 10.81
C GLN A 218 2.18 7.55 10.68
N ILE A 219 2.11 6.80 11.77
CA ILE A 219 1.37 5.53 11.80
C ILE A 219 -0.11 5.87 11.99
N VAL A 220 -0.96 5.41 11.09
CA VAL A 220 -2.39 5.69 11.11
C VAL A 220 -3.18 4.59 11.79
N GLU A 221 -4.34 4.97 12.34
CA GLU A 221 -5.29 4.06 12.98
C GLU A 221 -6.68 4.23 12.35
N ARG A 222 -7.49 3.16 12.37
CA ARG A 222 -8.86 3.20 11.87
C ARG A 222 -9.67 4.33 12.50
N GLY A 223 -10.40 5.06 11.68
CA GLY A 223 -11.23 6.19 12.07
C GLY A 223 -10.45 7.50 12.20
N GLN A 224 -9.13 7.46 12.11
CA GLN A 224 -8.32 8.69 12.05
C GLN A 224 -8.67 9.47 10.80
N THR A 225 -8.75 10.79 10.94
CA THR A 225 -9.02 11.73 9.86
C THR A 225 -7.84 12.70 9.73
N ILE A 226 -7.32 12.81 8.53
CA ILE A 226 -6.24 13.72 8.13
C ILE A 226 -6.84 14.75 7.18
N THR A 227 -6.52 16.03 7.38
CA THR A 227 -7.00 17.12 6.51
C THR A 227 -5.81 17.81 5.86
N VAL A 228 -5.84 17.93 4.55
CA VAL A 228 -4.92 18.72 3.75
C VAL A 228 -5.75 19.70 2.95
N ASP A 229 -5.64 20.98 3.25
CA ASP A 229 -6.46 22.04 2.69
C ASP A 229 -7.97 21.75 2.87
N ASP A 230 -8.72 21.62 1.78
CA ASP A 230 -10.16 21.27 1.77
C ASP A 230 -10.42 19.76 1.52
N VAL A 231 -9.36 18.95 1.50
CA VAL A 231 -9.44 17.50 1.33
C VAL A 231 -9.34 16.81 2.69
N THR A 232 -10.25 15.89 2.94
CA THR A 232 -10.27 15.08 4.17
C THR A 232 -10.06 13.61 3.81
N VAL A 233 -9.10 12.95 4.45
CA VAL A 233 -8.79 11.53 4.28
C VAL A 233 -9.09 10.79 5.58
N THR A 234 -9.94 9.77 5.52
CA THR A 234 -10.29 8.91 6.66
C THR A 234 -9.71 7.51 6.45
N VAL A 235 -9.10 6.96 7.49
CA VAL A 235 -8.61 5.58 7.54
C VAL A 235 -9.79 4.65 7.81
N MET A 236 -10.06 3.69 6.91
CA MET A 236 -11.32 2.95 6.90
C MET A 236 -11.28 1.63 7.67
N ASN A 237 -10.13 0.98 7.77
CA ASN A 237 -9.97 -0.33 8.39
C ASN A 237 -8.80 -0.38 9.36
N GLU A 238 -8.83 -1.36 10.24
CA GLU A 238 -7.66 -1.87 10.93
C GLU A 238 -6.92 -2.82 9.99
N ARG A 239 -5.59 -2.85 10.08
CA ARG A 239 -4.79 -3.83 9.34
C ARG A 239 -5.24 -5.25 9.68
N TYR A 240 -5.37 -6.11 8.68
CA TYR A 240 -5.56 -7.53 8.89
C TYR A 240 -4.32 -8.13 9.57
N GLU A 241 -4.52 -8.79 10.69
CA GLU A 241 -3.48 -9.49 11.43
C GLU A 241 -3.91 -10.93 11.69
N PRO A 242 -3.60 -11.85 10.77
CA PRO A 242 -3.85 -13.26 11.02
C PRO A 242 -3.02 -13.73 12.21
N GLY A 243 -3.61 -14.60 13.03
CA GLY A 243 -2.89 -15.20 14.14
C GLY A 243 -1.72 -16.08 13.66
N PRO A 244 -0.70 -16.31 14.51
CA PRO A 244 0.51 -17.05 14.14
C PRO A 244 0.27 -18.49 13.68
N GLU A 245 -0.95 -19.03 13.91
CA GLU A 245 -1.37 -20.35 13.44
C GLU A 245 -2.03 -20.32 12.06
N GLN A 246 -2.37 -19.13 11.55
CA GLN A 246 -2.94 -18.92 10.23
C GLN A 246 -1.81 -18.49 9.29
N ILE A 247 -1.00 -19.45 8.86
CA ILE A 247 0.11 -19.16 7.94
C ILE A 247 -0.50 -18.98 6.56
N GLY A 248 -0.61 -17.71 6.12
CA GLY A 248 -0.82 -17.31 4.73
C GLY A 248 0.52 -17.16 4.04
N GLU A 249 0.57 -17.38 2.75
CA GLU A 249 1.80 -17.15 1.97
C GLU A 249 1.80 -15.78 1.28
N ARG A 250 0.68 -15.04 1.32
CA ARG A 250 0.45 -13.77 0.61
C ARG A 250 -0.59 -12.90 1.30
N ASP A 251 -0.42 -12.67 2.60
CA ASP A 251 -1.37 -11.87 3.38
C ASP A 251 -1.11 -10.34 3.27
N GLY A 252 -0.03 -9.95 2.59
CA GLY A 252 0.39 -8.55 2.47
C GLY A 252 -0.67 -7.64 1.85
N ASN A 253 -1.40 -8.11 0.84
CA ASN A 253 -2.50 -7.38 0.23
C ASN A 253 -3.65 -7.17 1.22
N ASP A 254 -4.09 -8.23 1.90
CA ASP A 254 -5.20 -8.18 2.85
C ASP A 254 -4.84 -7.39 4.13
N ALA A 255 -3.54 -7.21 4.43
CA ALA A 255 -3.05 -6.35 5.49
C ALA A 255 -3.01 -4.86 5.09
N GLY A 256 -3.44 -4.51 3.90
CA GLY A 256 -3.49 -3.13 3.40
C GLY A 256 -4.47 -2.24 4.14
N ILE A 257 -4.23 -0.93 4.04
CA ILE A 257 -5.08 0.13 4.61
C ILE A 257 -5.87 0.77 3.48
N ALA A 258 -7.19 0.82 3.64
CA ALA A 258 -8.09 1.56 2.77
C ALA A 258 -8.27 3.00 3.27
N TYR A 259 -8.29 3.94 2.35
CA TYR A 259 -8.47 5.37 2.62
C TYR A 259 -9.70 5.92 1.89
N ARG A 260 -10.58 6.61 2.62
CA ARG A 260 -11.70 7.32 2.04
C ARG A 260 -11.42 8.81 2.05
N MET A 261 -11.28 9.36 0.87
CA MET A 261 -11.05 10.79 0.66
C MET A 261 -12.38 11.50 0.35
N VAL A 262 -12.52 12.71 0.86
CA VAL A 262 -13.61 13.62 0.46
C VAL A 262 -12.98 14.92 -0.02
N VAL A 263 -13.26 15.28 -1.26
CA VAL A 263 -12.82 16.52 -1.89
C VAL A 263 -14.03 17.19 -2.52
N HIS A 264 -14.30 18.42 -2.10
CA HIS A 264 -15.45 19.23 -2.57
C HIS A 264 -16.80 18.48 -2.56
N GLY A 265 -17.01 17.62 -1.56
CA GLY A 265 -18.22 16.81 -1.41
C GLY A 265 -18.24 15.51 -2.22
N VAL A 266 -17.28 15.26 -3.10
CA VAL A 266 -17.09 14.00 -3.82
C VAL A 266 -16.27 13.06 -2.97
N SER A 267 -16.75 11.84 -2.78
CA SER A 267 -16.08 10.80 -2.01
C SER A 267 -15.36 9.80 -2.92
N ILE A 268 -14.09 9.52 -2.59
CA ILE A 268 -13.22 8.61 -3.34
C ILE A 268 -12.71 7.56 -2.37
N LEU A 269 -12.92 6.28 -2.66
CA LEU A 269 -12.43 5.18 -1.84
C LEU A 269 -11.26 4.49 -2.53
N PHE A 270 -10.10 4.55 -1.89
CA PHE A 270 -8.90 3.82 -2.27
C PHE A 270 -8.83 2.53 -1.46
N LEU A 271 -8.90 1.40 -2.14
CA LEU A 271 -8.89 0.06 -1.55
C LEU A 271 -7.49 -0.56 -1.52
N GLY A 272 -6.51 0.07 -2.22
CA GLY A 272 -5.22 -0.56 -2.46
C GLY A 272 -5.40 -1.89 -3.16
N ASP A 273 -4.72 -2.89 -2.65
CA ASP A 273 -4.79 -4.26 -3.17
C ASP A 273 -5.54 -5.23 -2.25
N LEU A 274 -6.41 -4.70 -1.38
CA LEU A 274 -7.27 -5.54 -0.55
C LEU A 274 -7.92 -6.63 -1.39
N GLN A 275 -7.75 -7.87 -0.93
CA GLN A 275 -8.38 -9.04 -1.51
C GLN A 275 -9.66 -9.38 -0.74
N LYS A 276 -10.12 -10.62 -0.91
CA LYS A 276 -11.41 -11.02 -0.33
C LYS A 276 -11.44 -10.93 1.19
N ILE A 277 -10.37 -11.32 1.88
CA ILE A 277 -10.34 -11.34 3.36
C ILE A 277 -10.30 -9.92 3.90
N GLY A 278 -9.36 -9.09 3.45
CA GLY A 278 -9.24 -7.70 3.85
C GLY A 278 -10.47 -6.88 3.47
N GLY A 279 -11.05 -7.14 2.29
CA GLY A 279 -12.29 -6.49 1.84
C GLY A 279 -13.52 -6.86 2.68
N ASP A 280 -13.69 -8.14 3.01
CA ASP A 280 -14.79 -8.60 3.86
C ASP A 280 -14.66 -8.02 5.29
N LEU A 281 -13.43 -7.95 5.83
CA LEU A 281 -13.14 -7.27 7.10
C LEU A 281 -13.40 -5.77 7.05
N LEU A 282 -13.01 -5.10 5.97
CA LEU A 282 -13.32 -3.69 5.76
C LEU A 282 -14.83 -3.44 5.81
N LEU A 283 -15.61 -4.29 5.10
CA LEU A 283 -17.06 -4.19 5.11
C LEU A 283 -17.65 -4.45 6.51
N GLU A 284 -17.13 -5.42 7.25
CA GLU A 284 -17.53 -5.70 8.63
C GLU A 284 -17.20 -4.54 9.57
N GLN A 285 -15.99 -3.99 9.48
CA GLN A 285 -15.50 -2.96 10.38
C GLN A 285 -16.14 -1.59 10.13
N ALA A 286 -16.28 -1.19 8.87
CA ALA A 286 -16.81 0.13 8.50
C ALA A 286 -18.34 0.14 8.40
N GLY A 287 -18.92 -0.97 7.93
CA GLY A 287 -20.34 -1.05 7.57
C GLY A 287 -20.64 -0.44 6.19
N ALA A 288 -21.67 -0.94 5.52
CA ALA A 288 -21.99 -0.56 4.14
C ALA A 288 -22.22 0.96 3.95
N GLU A 289 -22.88 1.62 4.89
CA GLU A 289 -23.17 3.07 4.78
C GLU A 289 -21.89 3.93 4.79
N ALA A 290 -20.86 3.54 5.54
CA ALA A 290 -19.60 4.28 5.60
C ALA A 290 -18.71 4.03 4.37
N LEU A 291 -18.93 2.92 3.65
CA LEU A 291 -18.20 2.60 2.42
C LEU A 291 -18.78 3.31 1.19
N LYS A 292 -20.02 3.79 1.21
CA LYS A 292 -20.61 4.51 0.07
C LYS A 292 -19.68 5.61 -0.42
N SER A 293 -19.35 5.55 -1.71
CA SER A 293 -18.41 6.49 -2.32
C SER A 293 -18.75 6.70 -3.79
N ASP A 294 -18.66 7.95 -4.24
CA ASP A 294 -18.95 8.33 -5.62
C ASP A 294 -17.94 7.72 -6.59
N VAL A 295 -16.70 7.57 -6.13
CA VAL A 295 -15.56 7.05 -6.90
C VAL A 295 -14.89 5.93 -6.12
N VAL A 296 -14.50 4.85 -6.81
CA VAL A 296 -13.71 3.77 -6.22
C VAL A 296 -12.47 3.45 -7.05
N GLN A 297 -11.33 3.30 -6.42
CA GLN A 297 -10.18 2.64 -7.02
C GLN A 297 -10.42 1.13 -6.98
N MET A 298 -10.29 0.47 -8.12
CA MET A 298 -10.52 -0.96 -8.25
C MET A 298 -9.42 -1.76 -7.58
N ALA A 299 -9.80 -2.47 -6.52
CA ALA A 299 -8.87 -3.21 -5.67
C ALA A 299 -8.00 -4.18 -6.47
N HIS A 300 -6.73 -4.27 -6.08
CA HIS A 300 -5.75 -5.19 -6.67
C HIS A 300 -5.70 -5.08 -8.20
N HIS A 301 -5.61 -3.85 -8.70
CA HIS A 301 -5.59 -3.52 -10.14
C HIS A 301 -6.79 -4.07 -10.93
N GLY A 302 -7.92 -4.32 -10.27
CA GLY A 302 -9.13 -4.87 -10.87
C GLY A 302 -9.11 -6.39 -11.06
N GLN A 303 -8.15 -7.11 -10.46
CA GLN A 303 -8.08 -8.56 -10.43
C GLN A 303 -8.08 -9.07 -8.98
N ASN A 304 -8.61 -10.28 -8.70
CA ASN A 304 -8.53 -10.95 -7.38
C ASN A 304 -8.61 -10.00 -6.16
N GLY A 305 -9.33 -8.90 -6.30
CA GLY A 305 -9.49 -7.89 -5.27
C GLY A 305 -10.61 -8.23 -4.28
N VAL A 306 -11.28 -7.21 -3.78
CA VAL A 306 -12.41 -7.37 -2.85
C VAL A 306 -13.59 -8.07 -3.52
N SER A 307 -14.50 -8.62 -2.70
CA SER A 307 -15.68 -9.34 -3.18
C SER A 307 -16.72 -8.42 -3.85
N GLU A 308 -17.63 -9.00 -4.66
CA GLU A 308 -18.76 -8.26 -5.26
C GLU A 308 -19.60 -7.54 -4.19
N ALA A 309 -19.74 -8.13 -2.99
CA ALA A 309 -20.49 -7.53 -1.88
C ALA A 309 -19.88 -6.21 -1.39
N VAL A 310 -18.56 -6.08 -1.40
CA VAL A 310 -17.87 -4.82 -1.05
C VAL A 310 -18.18 -3.75 -2.08
N TYR A 311 -18.08 -4.05 -3.38
CA TYR A 311 -18.43 -3.10 -4.43
C TYR A 311 -19.92 -2.72 -4.42
N GLN A 312 -20.82 -3.65 -4.08
CA GLN A 312 -22.23 -3.36 -3.86
C GLN A 312 -22.46 -2.41 -2.69
N ALA A 313 -21.67 -2.54 -1.62
CA ALA A 313 -21.74 -1.61 -0.48
C ALA A 313 -21.19 -0.22 -0.82
N ILE A 314 -20.18 -0.13 -1.66
CA ILE A 314 -19.59 1.14 -2.14
C ILE A 314 -20.56 1.86 -3.07
N ASP A 315 -21.24 1.13 -3.96
CA ASP A 315 -22.22 1.64 -4.94
C ASP A 315 -21.68 2.83 -5.78
N PRO A 316 -20.52 2.67 -6.47
CA PRO A 316 -19.82 3.79 -7.08
C PRO A 316 -20.46 4.22 -8.41
N GLU A 317 -20.34 5.51 -8.73
CA GLU A 317 -20.68 6.05 -10.06
C GLU A 317 -19.47 6.03 -11.01
N ILE A 318 -18.24 6.05 -10.47
CA ILE A 318 -16.98 6.14 -11.22
C ILE A 318 -16.00 5.12 -10.69
N CYS A 319 -15.32 4.40 -11.59
CA CYS A 319 -14.24 3.46 -11.27
C CYS A 319 -12.90 3.93 -11.82
N LEU A 320 -11.88 3.93 -10.97
CA LEU A 320 -10.49 4.17 -11.32
C LEU A 320 -9.77 2.81 -11.38
N TRP A 321 -9.28 2.45 -12.55
CA TRP A 321 -8.64 1.17 -12.81
C TRP A 321 -7.12 1.36 -12.97
N PRO A 322 -6.32 1.11 -11.93
CA PRO A 322 -4.86 1.02 -12.08
C PRO A 322 -4.49 -0.31 -12.76
N THR A 323 -5.08 -0.56 -13.93
CA THR A 323 -5.07 -1.83 -14.65
C THR A 323 -4.32 -1.66 -15.97
N PRO A 324 -3.12 -2.25 -16.13
CA PRO A 324 -2.40 -2.19 -17.42
C PRO A 324 -3.14 -2.97 -18.51
N GLY A 325 -2.85 -2.66 -19.78
CA GLY A 325 -3.57 -3.19 -20.92
C GLY A 325 -3.66 -4.72 -20.95
N TRP A 326 -2.56 -5.42 -20.70
CA TRP A 326 -2.53 -6.89 -20.70
C TRP A 326 -3.46 -7.51 -19.65
N LEU A 327 -3.60 -6.85 -18.48
CA LEU A 327 -4.50 -7.28 -17.41
C LEU A 327 -5.96 -6.92 -17.73
N TRP A 328 -6.16 -5.71 -18.30
CA TRP A 328 -7.47 -5.29 -18.77
C TRP A 328 -8.05 -6.23 -19.83
N ASP A 329 -7.22 -6.63 -20.79
CA ASP A 329 -7.63 -7.52 -21.88
C ASP A 329 -7.58 -9.00 -21.50
N ASN A 330 -7.19 -9.30 -20.24
CA ASN A 330 -7.04 -10.67 -19.73
C ASN A 330 -6.13 -11.52 -20.63
N GLU A 331 -5.02 -10.94 -21.09
CA GLU A 331 -4.06 -11.62 -21.96
C GLU A 331 -3.56 -12.93 -21.30
N GLY A 332 -3.66 -14.03 -22.01
CA GLY A 332 -3.31 -15.37 -21.49
C GLY A 332 -4.37 -16.00 -20.60
N GLY A 333 -5.42 -15.29 -20.21
CA GLY A 333 -6.50 -15.76 -19.37
C GLY A 333 -6.09 -15.94 -17.90
N GLY A 334 -7.05 -16.27 -17.06
CA GLY A 334 -6.81 -16.66 -15.65
C GLY A 334 -6.91 -15.50 -14.62
N TYR A 335 -7.11 -14.26 -15.05
CA TYR A 335 -7.37 -13.14 -14.16
C TYR A 335 -8.86 -12.93 -13.92
N GLN A 336 -9.23 -12.40 -12.77
CA GLN A 336 -10.62 -12.09 -12.43
C GLN A 336 -11.14 -10.77 -13.06
N THR A 337 -10.31 -10.03 -13.77
CA THR A 337 -10.69 -8.75 -14.37
C THR A 337 -11.99 -8.79 -15.18
N PRO A 338 -12.29 -9.83 -16.01
CA PRO A 338 -13.57 -9.93 -16.69
C PRO A 338 -14.77 -10.04 -15.75
N GLU A 339 -14.62 -10.78 -14.65
CA GLU A 339 -15.66 -10.91 -13.63
C GLU A 339 -15.90 -9.58 -12.91
N THR A 340 -14.82 -8.91 -12.48
CA THR A 340 -14.88 -7.59 -11.84
C THR A 340 -15.57 -6.55 -12.75
N LYS A 341 -15.26 -6.56 -14.05
CA LYS A 341 -15.96 -5.71 -15.04
C LYS A 341 -17.46 -6.02 -15.07
N SER A 342 -17.84 -7.30 -15.06
CA SER A 342 -19.25 -7.69 -15.10
C SER A 342 -20.01 -7.22 -13.83
N TRP A 343 -19.35 -7.13 -12.69
CA TRP A 343 -19.94 -6.55 -11.47
C TRP A 343 -20.19 -5.05 -11.65
N MET A 344 -19.27 -4.32 -12.24
CA MET A 344 -19.43 -2.89 -12.50
C MET A 344 -20.54 -2.60 -13.51
N GLU A 345 -20.73 -3.46 -14.52
CA GLU A 345 -21.87 -3.38 -15.44
C GLU A 345 -23.19 -3.59 -14.71
N LYS A 346 -23.28 -4.58 -13.81
CA LYS A 346 -24.48 -4.84 -12.98
C LYS A 346 -24.80 -3.68 -12.04
N LEU A 347 -23.77 -3.01 -11.51
CA LEU A 347 -23.89 -1.83 -10.68
C LEU A 347 -24.21 -0.55 -11.46
N HIS A 348 -24.24 -0.64 -12.80
CA HIS A 348 -24.51 0.50 -13.68
C HIS A 348 -23.54 1.67 -13.48
N VAL A 349 -22.26 1.36 -13.24
CA VAL A 349 -21.20 2.36 -13.12
C VAL A 349 -21.17 3.22 -14.39
N LYS A 350 -21.13 4.54 -14.23
CA LYS A 350 -21.30 5.50 -15.34
C LYS A 350 -20.02 5.76 -16.11
N ARG A 351 -18.85 5.69 -15.43
CA ARG A 351 -17.55 6.05 -16.02
C ARG A 351 -16.44 5.15 -15.51
N HIS A 352 -15.48 4.92 -16.40
CA HIS A 352 -14.29 4.14 -16.12
C HIS A 352 -13.07 4.89 -16.63
N TYR A 353 -12.11 5.14 -15.73
CA TYR A 353 -10.78 5.64 -16.04
C TYR A 353 -9.80 4.48 -15.90
N CYS A 354 -8.98 4.20 -16.90
CA CYS A 354 -8.09 3.04 -16.91
C CYS A 354 -6.70 3.42 -17.43
N ILE A 355 -5.65 3.03 -16.70
CA ILE A 355 -4.26 3.36 -17.09
C ILE A 355 -3.79 2.68 -18.37
N LYS A 356 -4.53 1.69 -18.90
CA LYS A 356 -4.25 1.14 -20.23
C LYS A 356 -4.24 2.21 -21.35
N ASP A 357 -4.94 3.32 -21.12
CA ASP A 357 -5.06 4.43 -22.05
C ASP A 357 -4.10 5.60 -21.72
N GLY A 358 -3.11 5.35 -20.86
CA GLY A 358 -2.18 6.36 -20.34
C GLY A 358 -2.66 6.97 -19.03
N ASP A 359 -2.02 8.07 -18.62
CA ASP A 359 -2.40 8.80 -17.41
C ASP A 359 -3.86 9.27 -17.48
N GLN A 360 -4.58 9.15 -16.39
CA GLN A 360 -5.98 9.52 -16.31
C GLN A 360 -6.17 10.70 -15.38
N ILE A 361 -6.91 11.71 -15.85
CA ILE A 361 -7.16 12.94 -15.09
C ILE A 361 -8.65 13.10 -14.84
N MET A 362 -9.03 13.34 -13.58
CA MET A 362 -10.37 13.69 -13.15
C MET A 362 -10.34 15.07 -12.47
N ARG A 363 -11.23 15.98 -12.89
CA ARG A 363 -11.34 17.36 -12.38
C ARG A 363 -12.70 17.68 -11.80
#